data_2bd721b6a5bb3f187824c4c547b95d9c
#
_entry.id   2bd721b6a5bb3f187824c4c547b95d9c
#
_cell.length_a   1.000
_cell.length_b   1.000
_cell.length_c   1.000
_cell.angle_alpha   90.00
_cell.angle_beta   90.00
_cell.angle_gamma   90.00
#
_symmetry.space_group_name_H-M   'P 1'
#
loop_
_entity.id
_entity.type
_entity.pdbx_description
1 polymer ?
#
loop_
_entity_poly.entity_id
_entity_poly.type
_entity_poly.pdbx_seq_one_letter_code
_entity_poly.pdbx_strand_id
1 'polypeptide(L)'
;MTQPDQSSASVRPAPDPGEEESLEQLALRAKEGDQAALEELLRRIQPDVLRRCARFLPYRQDAEEACQDALMRVAASIHRFRGDSMFTTWLYTVVSNSARQTYRSLKRRAAEMPTEADRIPHQSDPRTTSVIAGSRIDLLEALDQLERDRPNLVAPLVLRDLCQMEYGEIAAQLDLALGTVKSRIHEGRKRVRKALAVN
;
A
#
# COMPACT_ATOMS: atom_id res chain seq x y z
N MET A 1 51.67 13.57 31.26
CA MET A 1 50.72 12.54 31.75
C MET A 1 49.42 12.77 31.02
N THR A 2 49.25 12.09 29.93
CA THR A 2 48.13 12.26 28.99
C THR A 2 47.21 11.04 29.13
N GLN A 3 45.94 11.26 29.57
CA GLN A 3 44.95 10.19 29.61
C GLN A 3 44.37 9.95 28.21
N PRO A 4 44.13 8.70 27.79
CA PRO A 4 43.42 8.43 26.56
C PRO A 4 41.92 8.50 26.76
N ASP A 5 41.29 9.18 25.85
CA ASP A 5 39.84 9.33 25.62
C ASP A 5 39.24 7.95 25.35
N GLN A 6 38.32 7.50 26.23
CA GLN A 6 37.52 6.30 26.01
C GLN A 6 36.21 6.73 25.36
N SER A 7 36.21 6.78 24.02
CA SER A 7 35.00 6.83 23.21
C SER A 7 34.24 5.51 23.41
N SER A 8 33.26 5.53 24.30
CA SER A 8 32.33 4.42 24.50
C SER A 8 31.35 4.35 23.33
N ALA A 9 31.70 3.53 22.34
CA ALA A 9 30.71 3.08 21.35
C ALA A 9 29.59 2.34 22.11
N SER A 10 28.41 2.95 22.13
CA SER A 10 27.20 2.36 22.67
C SER A 10 26.80 1.15 21.84
N VAL A 11 27.24 -0.02 22.24
CA VAL A 11 26.79 -1.30 21.70
C VAL A 11 25.33 -1.48 22.10
N ARG A 12 24.41 -1.39 21.14
CA ARG A 12 23.00 -1.76 21.35
C ARG A 12 22.95 -3.21 21.82
N PRO A 13 22.20 -3.52 22.89
CA PRO A 13 22.05 -4.91 23.33
C PRO A 13 21.40 -5.73 22.22
N ALA A 14 21.89 -6.95 22.03
CA ALA A 14 21.27 -7.95 21.16
C ALA A 14 19.83 -8.24 21.67
N PRO A 15 18.84 -8.46 20.77
CA PRO A 15 17.50 -8.78 21.18
C PRO A 15 17.47 -10.08 21.98
N ASP A 16 16.60 -10.12 22.99
CA ASP A 16 16.35 -11.27 23.84
C ASP A 16 15.86 -12.45 22.97
N PRO A 17 16.38 -13.69 23.11
CA PRO A 17 16.06 -14.82 22.23
C PRO A 17 14.61 -15.33 22.30
N GLY A 18 13.70 -14.60 22.95
CA GLY A 18 12.27 -14.93 23.10
C GLY A 18 11.29 -13.89 22.51
N GLU A 19 11.72 -12.71 22.10
CA GLU A 19 10.85 -11.73 21.46
C GLU A 19 10.94 -11.84 19.94
N GLU A 20 9.82 -12.14 19.29
CA GLU A 20 9.73 -12.06 17.83
C GLU A 20 10.08 -10.63 17.38
N GLU A 21 11.14 -10.50 16.60
CA GLU A 21 11.60 -9.22 16.06
C GLU A 21 10.44 -8.50 15.34
N SER A 22 10.22 -7.24 15.64
CA SER A 22 9.12 -6.46 15.06
C SER A 22 9.34 -6.17 13.56
N LEU A 23 8.25 -5.88 12.83
CA LEU A 23 8.36 -5.49 11.42
C LEU A 23 9.20 -4.23 11.22
N GLU A 24 9.16 -3.32 12.18
CA GLU A 24 9.96 -2.09 12.21
C GLU A 24 11.46 -2.40 12.33
N GLN A 25 11.83 -3.32 13.21
CA GLN A 25 13.23 -3.75 13.40
C GLN A 25 13.76 -4.44 12.14
N LEU A 26 12.99 -5.38 11.59
CA LEU A 26 13.31 -6.04 10.32
C LEU A 26 13.46 -5.03 9.17
N ALA A 27 12.57 -4.04 9.08
CA ALA A 27 12.63 -3.02 8.03
C ALA A 27 13.88 -2.13 8.16
N LEU A 28 14.29 -1.78 9.37
CA LEU A 28 15.50 -1.01 9.61
C LEU A 28 16.77 -1.80 9.24
N ARG A 29 16.85 -3.07 9.62
CA ARG A 29 17.96 -3.94 9.24
C ARG A 29 18.02 -4.18 7.73
N ALA A 30 16.87 -4.47 7.11
CA ALA A 30 16.76 -4.63 5.67
C ALA A 30 17.21 -3.37 4.90
N LYS A 31 16.87 -2.18 5.41
CA LYS A 31 17.33 -0.89 4.89
C LYS A 31 18.85 -0.76 4.90
N GLU A 32 19.52 -1.31 5.92
CA GLU A 32 20.97 -1.32 6.07
C GLU A 32 21.66 -2.39 5.22
N GLY A 33 20.90 -3.17 4.46
CA GLY A 33 21.39 -4.17 3.53
C GLY A 33 21.40 -5.61 4.08
N ASP A 34 20.78 -5.85 5.24
CA ASP A 34 20.63 -7.21 5.79
C ASP A 34 19.60 -8.00 4.96
N GLN A 35 20.12 -8.90 4.11
CA GLN A 35 19.31 -9.70 3.20
C GLN A 35 18.39 -10.69 3.95
N ALA A 36 18.87 -11.27 5.05
CA ALA A 36 18.07 -12.20 5.84
C ALA A 36 16.87 -11.48 6.51
N ALA A 37 17.10 -10.25 7.01
CA ALA A 37 16.04 -9.41 7.53
C ALA A 37 15.03 -9.02 6.44
N LEU A 38 15.47 -8.74 5.21
CA LEU A 38 14.60 -8.45 4.09
C LEU A 38 13.73 -9.66 3.72
N GLU A 39 14.29 -10.83 3.62
CA GLU A 39 13.57 -12.07 3.30
C GLU A 39 12.50 -12.37 4.36
N GLU A 40 12.85 -12.28 5.63
CA GLU A 40 11.94 -12.49 6.74
C GLU A 40 10.83 -11.42 6.76
N LEU A 41 11.17 -10.15 6.51
CA LEU A 41 10.21 -9.07 6.39
C LEU A 41 9.19 -9.35 5.29
N LEU A 42 9.64 -9.69 4.08
CA LEU A 42 8.79 -9.99 2.94
C LEU A 42 7.87 -11.18 3.22
N ARG A 43 8.40 -12.23 3.84
CA ARG A 43 7.63 -13.42 4.24
C ARG A 43 6.50 -13.05 5.21
N ARG A 44 6.78 -12.23 6.22
CA ARG A 44 5.78 -11.83 7.23
C ARG A 44 4.71 -10.90 6.69
N ILE A 45 5.07 -9.96 5.80
CA ILE A 45 4.10 -9.00 5.26
C ILE A 45 3.24 -9.58 4.12
N GLN A 46 3.70 -10.61 3.42
CA GLN A 46 3.01 -11.17 2.24
C GLN A 46 1.51 -11.46 2.46
N PRO A 47 1.07 -12.14 3.55
CA PRO A 47 -0.35 -12.43 3.75
C PRO A 47 -1.20 -11.16 3.93
N ASP A 48 -0.65 -10.13 4.58
CA ASP A 48 -1.34 -8.86 4.78
C ASP A 48 -1.40 -8.05 3.48
N VAL A 49 -0.30 -8.02 2.72
CA VAL A 49 -0.23 -7.38 1.40
C VAL A 49 -1.24 -8.00 0.45
N LEU A 50 -1.32 -9.34 0.37
CA LEU A 50 -2.29 -10.04 -0.48
C LEU A 50 -3.73 -9.70 -0.09
N ARG A 51 -4.06 -9.73 1.21
CA ARG A 51 -5.39 -9.37 1.71
C ARG A 51 -5.76 -7.93 1.36
N ARG A 52 -4.80 -7.00 1.36
CA ARG A 52 -5.02 -5.61 0.96
C ARG A 52 -5.22 -5.47 -0.53
N CYS A 53 -4.40 -6.13 -1.36
CA CYS A 53 -4.59 -6.13 -2.81
C CYS A 53 -5.98 -6.69 -3.19
N ALA A 54 -6.45 -7.73 -2.51
CA ALA A 54 -7.78 -8.30 -2.70
C ALA A 54 -8.94 -7.37 -2.30
N ARG A 55 -8.70 -6.30 -1.55
CA ARG A 55 -9.70 -5.25 -1.30
C ARG A 55 -9.87 -4.32 -2.49
N PHE A 56 -8.81 -4.11 -3.28
CA PHE A 56 -8.83 -3.25 -4.46
C PHE A 56 -9.27 -3.99 -5.72
N LEU A 57 -8.84 -5.23 -5.89
CA LEU A 57 -8.98 -5.98 -7.12
C LEU A 57 -10.06 -7.06 -6.98
N PRO A 58 -10.97 -7.17 -7.98
CA PRO A 58 -12.12 -8.09 -7.89
C PRO A 58 -11.71 -9.56 -8.07
N TYR A 59 -10.64 -9.81 -8.83
CA TYR A 59 -10.20 -11.16 -9.13
C TYR A 59 -8.97 -11.54 -8.32
N ARG A 60 -8.95 -12.78 -7.84
CA ARG A 60 -7.86 -13.29 -6.99
C ARG A 60 -6.52 -13.26 -7.71
N GLN A 61 -6.50 -13.63 -8.97
CA GLN A 61 -5.27 -13.65 -9.78
C GLN A 61 -4.65 -12.26 -9.92
N ASP A 62 -5.48 -11.24 -10.15
CA ASP A 62 -5.02 -9.85 -10.23
C ASP A 62 -4.49 -9.36 -8.87
N ALA A 63 -5.12 -9.78 -7.77
CA ALA A 63 -4.65 -9.48 -6.42
C ALA A 63 -3.31 -10.16 -6.11
N GLU A 64 -3.08 -11.37 -6.58
CA GLU A 64 -1.83 -12.09 -6.46
C GLU A 64 -0.72 -11.42 -7.29
N GLU A 65 -1.00 -11.00 -8.54
CA GLU A 65 -0.08 -10.21 -9.37
C GLU A 65 0.28 -8.89 -8.66
N ALA A 66 -0.71 -8.14 -8.20
CA ALA A 66 -0.48 -6.88 -7.47
C ALA A 66 0.30 -7.09 -6.17
N CYS A 67 0.10 -8.20 -5.48
CA CYS A 67 0.86 -8.57 -4.28
C CYS A 67 2.33 -8.79 -4.61
N GLN A 68 2.64 -9.56 -5.65
CA GLN A 68 4.02 -9.79 -6.09
C GLN A 68 4.70 -8.49 -6.48
N ASP A 69 4.02 -7.64 -7.26
CA ASP A 69 4.52 -6.31 -7.62
C ASP A 69 4.79 -5.43 -6.40
N ALA A 70 3.90 -5.46 -5.40
CA ALA A 70 4.08 -4.71 -4.16
C ALA A 70 5.29 -5.21 -3.38
N LEU A 71 5.48 -6.52 -3.22
CA LEU A 71 6.63 -7.12 -2.54
C LEU A 71 7.95 -6.79 -3.25
N MET A 72 7.98 -6.87 -4.59
CA MET A 72 9.16 -6.47 -5.37
C MET A 72 9.48 -4.98 -5.17
N ARG A 73 8.48 -4.11 -5.10
CA ARG A 73 8.67 -2.68 -4.82
C ARG A 73 9.14 -2.41 -3.41
N VAL A 74 8.64 -3.16 -2.42
CA VAL A 74 9.15 -3.10 -1.05
C VAL A 74 10.65 -3.43 -1.06
N ALA A 75 11.05 -4.55 -1.64
CA ALA A 75 12.45 -4.95 -1.74
C ALA A 75 13.31 -3.90 -2.44
N ALA A 76 12.86 -3.38 -3.58
CA ALA A 76 13.60 -2.38 -4.35
C ALA A 76 13.70 -1.00 -3.67
N SER A 77 12.75 -0.65 -2.80
CA SER A 77 12.64 0.69 -2.22
C SER A 77 12.85 0.76 -0.71
N ILE A 78 13.13 -0.36 -0.03
CA ILE A 78 13.31 -0.42 1.42
C ILE A 78 14.41 0.53 1.91
N HIS A 79 15.46 0.73 1.12
CA HIS A 79 16.54 1.68 1.42
C HIS A 79 16.06 3.15 1.53
N ARG A 80 14.88 3.47 0.97
CA ARG A 80 14.24 4.79 1.06
C ARG A 80 13.34 4.95 2.28
N PHE A 81 13.09 3.86 3.01
CA PHE A 81 12.33 3.93 4.25
C PHE A 81 13.10 4.76 5.28
N ARG A 82 12.57 5.92 5.67
CA ARG A 82 13.28 6.86 6.55
C ARG A 82 13.23 6.46 8.01
N GLY A 83 12.19 5.73 8.43
CA GLY A 83 11.93 5.44 9.83
C GLY A 83 11.20 6.58 10.57
N ASP A 84 10.83 7.65 9.86
CA ASP A 84 10.09 8.80 10.42
C ASP A 84 8.61 8.49 10.69
N SER A 85 8.12 7.40 10.12
CA SER A 85 6.78 6.84 10.33
C SER A 85 6.87 5.34 10.55
N MET A 86 5.80 4.74 11.06
CA MET A 86 5.73 3.28 11.19
C MET A 86 5.90 2.61 9.81
N PHE A 87 6.64 1.51 9.77
CA PHE A 87 6.86 0.73 8.54
C PHE A 87 5.53 0.35 7.87
N THR A 88 4.54 -0.07 8.66
CA THR A 88 3.20 -0.41 8.17
C THR A 88 2.55 0.72 7.38
N THR A 89 2.77 1.96 7.80
CA THR A 89 2.28 3.19 7.15
C THR A 89 2.90 3.36 5.76
N TRP A 90 4.22 3.23 5.68
CA TRP A 90 4.95 3.27 4.42
C TRP A 90 4.53 2.11 3.49
N LEU A 91 4.39 0.90 4.04
CA LEU A 91 3.94 -0.29 3.31
C LEU A 91 2.57 -0.07 2.66
N TYR A 92 1.63 0.55 3.36
CA TYR A 92 0.30 0.84 2.81
C TYR A 92 0.34 1.71 1.55
N THR A 93 1.21 2.68 1.52
CA THR A 93 1.41 3.51 0.32
C THR A 93 1.92 2.67 -0.85
N VAL A 94 2.90 1.80 -0.61
CA VAL A 94 3.46 0.92 -1.65
C VAL A 94 2.37 -0.02 -2.18
N VAL A 95 1.62 -0.69 -1.30
CA VAL A 95 0.56 -1.64 -1.67
C VAL A 95 -0.57 -0.97 -2.45
N SER A 96 -1.06 0.17 -1.98
CA SER A 96 -2.14 0.91 -2.65
C SER A 96 -1.72 1.36 -4.05
N ASN A 97 -0.49 1.82 -4.21
CA ASN A 97 0.03 2.24 -5.51
C ASN A 97 0.18 1.04 -6.46
N SER A 98 0.64 -0.12 -5.97
CA SER A 98 0.75 -1.34 -6.77
C SER A 98 -0.63 -1.82 -7.24
N ALA A 99 -1.61 -1.94 -6.36
CA ALA A 99 -2.96 -2.38 -6.70
C ALA A 99 -3.62 -1.45 -7.75
N ARG A 100 -3.45 -0.14 -7.61
CA ARG A 100 -3.97 0.84 -8.58
C ARG A 100 -3.25 0.75 -9.92
N GLN A 101 -1.96 0.48 -9.93
CA GLN A 101 -1.20 0.31 -11.17
C GLN A 101 -1.62 -0.97 -11.91
N THR A 102 -1.79 -2.09 -11.20
CA THR A 102 -2.30 -3.34 -11.76
C THR A 102 -3.69 -3.10 -12.38
N TYR A 103 -4.60 -2.45 -11.66
CA TYR A 103 -5.91 -2.08 -12.21
C TYR A 103 -5.82 -1.28 -13.52
N ARG A 104 -4.97 -0.26 -13.57
CA ARG A 104 -4.79 0.55 -14.80
C ARG A 104 -4.25 -0.28 -15.95
N SER A 105 -3.32 -1.20 -15.68
CA SER A 105 -2.77 -2.11 -16.68
C SER A 105 -3.86 -3.03 -17.23
N LEU A 106 -4.71 -3.60 -16.36
CA LEU A 106 -5.84 -4.43 -16.76
C LEU A 106 -6.86 -3.66 -17.60
N LYS A 107 -7.21 -2.46 -17.19
CA LYS A 107 -8.12 -1.58 -17.95
C LYS A 107 -7.58 -1.25 -19.33
N ARG A 108 -6.28 -0.95 -19.47
CA ARG A 108 -5.64 -0.69 -20.75
C ARG A 108 -5.67 -1.93 -21.64
N ARG A 109 -5.27 -3.11 -21.12
CA ARG A 109 -5.33 -4.37 -21.86
C ARG A 109 -6.75 -4.69 -22.36
N ALA A 110 -7.77 -4.46 -21.51
CA ALA A 110 -9.16 -4.64 -21.88
C ALA A 110 -9.62 -3.69 -22.99
N ALA A 111 -9.10 -2.47 -23.06
CA ALA A 111 -9.39 -1.51 -24.11
C ALA A 111 -8.66 -1.79 -25.43
N GLU A 112 -7.50 -2.45 -25.36
CA GLU A 112 -6.67 -2.80 -26.53
C GLU A 112 -7.08 -4.14 -27.18
N MET A 113 -7.86 -5.00 -26.49
CA MET A 113 -8.36 -6.27 -27.04
C MET A 113 -9.63 -6.02 -27.85
N PRO A 114 -9.70 -6.46 -29.14
CA PRO A 114 -10.95 -6.50 -29.89
C PRO A 114 -11.95 -7.42 -29.16
N THR A 115 -13.20 -6.99 -29.13
CA THR A 115 -14.30 -7.70 -28.48
C THR A 115 -14.53 -9.04 -29.17
N GLU A 116 -13.94 -10.12 -28.70
CA GLU A 116 -14.41 -11.47 -28.95
C GLU A 116 -14.58 -12.20 -27.62
N ALA A 117 -15.77 -12.75 -27.50
CA ALA A 117 -16.35 -13.41 -26.36
C ALA A 117 -15.57 -14.67 -25.97
N ASP A 118 -14.61 -14.57 -25.08
CA ASP A 118 -14.12 -15.74 -24.32
C ASP A 118 -13.52 -15.28 -22.99
N ARG A 119 -14.31 -14.62 -22.18
CA ARG A 119 -14.03 -14.51 -20.74
C ARG A 119 -14.70 -15.67 -20.03
N ILE A 120 -13.99 -16.79 -19.96
CA ILE A 120 -14.33 -17.85 -19.01
C ILE A 120 -14.18 -17.22 -17.60
N PRO A 121 -15.28 -17.09 -16.85
CA PRO A 121 -15.18 -16.63 -15.47
C PRO A 121 -14.50 -17.74 -14.67
N HIS A 122 -13.25 -17.55 -14.25
CA HIS A 122 -12.69 -18.42 -13.24
C HIS A 122 -13.56 -18.27 -11.97
N GLN A 123 -14.09 -19.40 -11.55
CA GLN A 123 -15.01 -19.65 -10.44
C GLN A 123 -14.82 -18.72 -9.23
N SER A 124 -15.55 -17.61 -9.26
CA SER A 124 -15.93 -16.88 -8.06
C SER A 124 -17.38 -17.25 -7.76
N ASP A 125 -17.75 -17.39 -6.50
CA ASP A 125 -19.12 -17.69 -6.09
C ASP A 125 -20.09 -16.68 -6.76
N PRO A 126 -20.98 -17.11 -7.68
CA PRO A 126 -21.76 -16.17 -8.51
C PRO A 126 -22.80 -15.38 -7.74
N ARG A 127 -23.03 -15.66 -6.45
CA ARG A 127 -24.07 -15.03 -5.65
C ARG A 127 -23.62 -13.77 -4.91
N THR A 128 -22.31 -13.59 -4.68
CA THR A 128 -21.79 -12.45 -3.91
C THR A 128 -20.84 -11.58 -4.76
N THR A 129 -20.30 -12.11 -5.84
CA THR A 129 -19.17 -11.52 -6.58
C THR A 129 -19.57 -10.41 -7.52
N SER A 130 -20.75 -10.48 -8.13
CA SER A 130 -21.14 -9.56 -9.21
C SER A 130 -21.35 -8.11 -8.73
N VAL A 131 -22.12 -7.91 -7.66
CA VAL A 131 -22.40 -6.56 -7.14
C VAL A 131 -21.17 -5.95 -6.44
N ILE A 132 -20.45 -6.76 -5.68
CA ILE A 132 -19.23 -6.32 -4.98
C ILE A 132 -18.10 -6.03 -5.98
N ALA A 133 -17.98 -6.84 -7.03
CA ALA A 133 -16.97 -6.61 -8.08
C ALA A 133 -17.27 -5.32 -8.87
N GLY A 134 -18.52 -5.08 -9.24
CA GLY A 134 -18.94 -3.85 -9.89
C GLY A 134 -18.61 -2.62 -9.05
N SER A 135 -19.02 -2.61 -7.78
CA SER A 135 -18.73 -1.50 -6.85
C SER A 135 -17.24 -1.24 -6.63
N ARG A 136 -16.40 -2.29 -6.69
CA ARG A 136 -14.93 -2.13 -6.60
C ARG A 136 -14.35 -1.51 -7.86
N ILE A 137 -14.83 -1.93 -9.03
CA ILE A 137 -14.42 -1.37 -10.32
C ILE A 137 -14.80 0.12 -10.37
N ASP A 138 -16.03 0.45 -10.01
CA ASP A 138 -16.52 1.84 -9.98
C ASP A 138 -15.68 2.71 -9.03
N LEU A 139 -15.31 2.19 -7.85
CA LEU A 139 -14.45 2.88 -6.91
C LEU A 139 -13.05 3.14 -7.49
N LEU A 140 -12.46 2.12 -8.14
CA LEU A 140 -11.13 2.26 -8.75
C LEU A 140 -11.16 3.26 -9.91
N GLU A 141 -12.22 3.28 -10.71
CA GLU A 141 -12.42 4.28 -11.76
C GLU A 141 -12.58 5.68 -11.20
N ALA A 142 -13.34 5.84 -10.13
CA ALA A 142 -13.50 7.12 -9.45
C ALA A 142 -12.18 7.63 -8.85
N LEU A 143 -11.36 6.72 -8.28
CA LEU A 143 -10.02 7.07 -7.78
C LEU A 143 -9.06 7.41 -8.92
N ASP A 144 -9.13 6.72 -10.05
CA ASP A 144 -8.31 6.99 -11.23
C ASP A 144 -8.67 8.34 -11.86
N GLN A 145 -9.96 8.67 -11.92
CA GLN A 145 -10.42 9.99 -12.32
C GLN A 145 -9.96 11.07 -11.34
N LEU A 146 -10.10 10.84 -10.05
CA LEU A 146 -9.64 11.76 -9.00
C LEU A 146 -8.14 12.03 -9.12
N GLU A 147 -7.34 11.01 -9.49
CA GLU A 147 -5.90 11.18 -9.65
C GLU A 147 -5.52 12.02 -10.87
N ARG A 148 -6.26 11.89 -11.96
CA ARG A 148 -6.06 12.76 -13.14
C ARG A 148 -6.40 14.21 -12.83
N ASP A 149 -7.50 14.44 -12.11
CA ASP A 149 -8.02 15.79 -11.87
C ASP A 149 -7.35 16.48 -10.67
N ARG A 150 -7.10 15.72 -9.60
CA ARG A 150 -6.62 16.21 -8.30
C ARG A 150 -5.75 15.18 -7.58
N PRO A 151 -4.52 14.90 -8.07
CA PRO A 151 -3.65 13.84 -7.54
C PRO A 151 -3.34 14.00 -6.04
N ASN A 152 -3.31 15.23 -5.53
CA ASN A 152 -3.05 15.54 -4.14
C ASN A 152 -4.15 15.09 -3.16
N LEU A 153 -5.33 14.72 -3.64
CA LEU A 153 -6.44 14.22 -2.82
C LEU A 153 -6.41 12.71 -2.65
N VAL A 154 -5.75 11.98 -3.55
CA VAL A 154 -5.84 10.51 -3.61
C VAL A 154 -5.12 9.85 -2.44
N ALA A 155 -3.86 10.20 -2.20
CA ALA A 155 -3.08 9.57 -1.14
C ALA A 155 -3.72 9.74 0.25
N PRO A 156 -4.12 10.94 0.70
CA PRO A 156 -4.80 11.09 1.99
C PRO A 156 -6.10 10.29 2.09
N LEU A 157 -6.90 10.27 1.02
CA LEU A 157 -8.16 9.55 0.95
C LEU A 157 -7.97 8.04 1.06
N VAL A 158 -7.06 7.47 0.26
CA VAL A 158 -6.74 6.04 0.26
C VAL A 158 -6.19 5.60 1.62
N LEU A 159 -5.25 6.35 2.18
CA LEU A 159 -4.66 6.05 3.48
C LEU A 159 -5.72 6.05 4.59
N ARG A 160 -6.68 6.98 4.57
CA ARG A 160 -7.74 7.03 5.57
C ARG A 160 -8.82 5.96 5.34
N ASP A 161 -9.40 5.90 4.15
CA ASP A 161 -10.64 5.15 3.93
C ASP A 161 -10.40 3.68 3.56
N LEU A 162 -9.30 3.36 2.89
CA LEU A 162 -8.96 2.00 2.52
C LEU A 162 -7.93 1.36 3.44
N CYS A 163 -6.95 2.13 3.92
CA CYS A 163 -5.94 1.65 4.85
C CYS A 163 -6.29 1.90 6.32
N GLN A 164 -7.35 2.66 6.61
CA GLN A 164 -7.86 2.98 7.94
C GLN A 164 -6.85 3.67 8.87
N MET A 165 -5.92 4.41 8.30
CA MET A 165 -4.90 5.13 9.07
C MET A 165 -5.47 6.34 9.82
N GLU A 166 -4.87 6.66 10.96
CA GLU A 166 -5.23 7.87 11.72
C GLU A 166 -4.75 9.15 11.03
N TYR A 167 -5.49 10.24 11.22
CA TYR A 167 -5.17 11.52 10.57
C TYR A 167 -3.77 12.04 10.91
N GLY A 168 -3.30 11.80 12.15
CA GLY A 168 -1.96 12.19 12.60
C GLY A 168 -0.87 11.42 11.86
N GLU A 169 -1.05 10.11 11.69
CA GLU A 169 -0.13 9.25 10.94
C GLU A 169 -0.06 9.66 9.46
N ILE A 170 -1.23 9.96 8.85
CA ILE A 170 -1.29 10.45 7.47
C ILE A 170 -0.58 11.79 7.34
N ALA A 171 -0.75 12.69 8.31
CA ALA A 171 -0.09 13.99 8.33
C ALA A 171 1.43 13.85 8.38
N ALA A 172 1.93 13.01 9.27
CA ALA A 172 3.36 12.72 9.39
C ALA A 172 3.92 12.06 8.12
N GLN A 173 3.21 11.07 7.56
CA GLN A 173 3.68 10.34 6.38
C GLN A 173 3.74 11.19 5.11
N LEU A 174 2.77 12.08 4.92
CA LEU A 174 2.67 12.90 3.72
C LEU A 174 3.35 14.27 3.89
N ASP A 175 3.93 14.53 5.05
CA ASP A 175 4.50 15.83 5.42
C ASP A 175 3.50 16.98 5.21
N LEU A 176 2.30 16.81 5.80
CA LEU A 176 1.19 17.75 5.68
C LEU A 176 0.67 18.18 7.04
N ALA A 177 0.22 19.43 7.14
CA ALA A 177 -0.52 19.87 8.32
C ALA A 177 -1.81 19.04 8.49
N LEU A 178 -2.17 18.70 9.73
CA LEU A 178 -3.38 17.90 10.07
C LEU A 178 -4.66 18.49 9.48
N GLY A 179 -4.80 19.81 9.46
CA GLY A 179 -5.91 20.51 8.82
C GLY A 179 -5.98 20.27 7.32
N THR A 180 -4.82 20.24 6.66
CA THR A 180 -4.70 19.94 5.22
C THR A 180 -5.11 18.50 4.92
N VAL A 181 -4.72 17.55 5.75
CA VAL A 181 -5.13 16.13 5.60
C VAL A 181 -6.66 16.01 5.69
N LYS A 182 -7.26 16.59 6.73
CA LYS A 182 -8.72 16.59 6.93
C LYS A 182 -9.48 17.19 5.74
N SER A 183 -9.04 18.35 5.26
CA SER A 183 -9.67 19.04 4.14
C SER A 183 -9.53 18.26 2.82
N ARG A 184 -8.35 17.68 2.56
CA ARG A 184 -8.12 16.84 1.37
C ARG A 184 -8.97 15.56 1.37
N ILE A 185 -9.09 14.89 2.51
CA ILE A 185 -9.95 13.71 2.64
C ILE A 185 -11.41 14.09 2.43
N HIS A 186 -11.88 15.19 3.04
CA HIS A 186 -13.27 15.65 2.85
C HIS A 186 -13.57 15.93 1.38
N GLU A 187 -12.72 16.70 0.70
CA GLU A 187 -12.90 17.02 -0.71
C GLU A 187 -12.78 15.77 -1.60
N GLY A 188 -11.84 14.86 -1.31
CA GLY A 188 -11.69 13.59 -2.01
C GLY A 188 -12.96 12.74 -1.93
N ARG A 189 -13.52 12.56 -0.72
CA ARG A 189 -14.81 11.85 -0.51
C ARG A 189 -15.96 12.46 -1.30
N LYS A 190 -16.05 13.79 -1.31
CA LYS A 190 -17.09 14.51 -2.06
C LYS A 190 -17.00 14.20 -3.56
N ARG A 191 -15.81 14.20 -4.13
CA ARG A 191 -15.57 13.93 -5.56
C ARG A 191 -15.83 12.47 -5.93
N VAL A 192 -15.32 11.53 -5.13
CA VAL A 192 -15.56 10.10 -5.33
C VAL A 192 -17.06 9.80 -5.25
N ARG A 193 -17.77 10.33 -4.24
CA ARG A 193 -19.24 10.18 -4.14
C ARG A 193 -19.96 10.70 -5.37
N LYS A 194 -19.56 11.86 -5.90
CA LYS A 194 -20.15 12.41 -7.12
C LYS A 194 -19.91 11.50 -8.33
N ALA A 195 -18.71 10.95 -8.48
CA ALA A 195 -18.39 10.04 -9.57
C ALA A 195 -19.21 8.73 -9.49
N LEU A 196 -19.36 8.16 -8.28
CA LEU A 196 -20.15 6.95 -8.06
C LEU A 196 -21.67 7.15 -8.22
N ALA A 197 -22.17 8.38 -8.09
CA ALA A 197 -23.61 8.69 -8.24
C ALA A 197 -24.03 8.91 -9.70
N VAL A 198 -23.10 8.98 -10.63
CA VAL A 198 -23.34 9.23 -12.07
C VAL A 198 -23.35 7.92 -12.87
N ASN A 199 -22.85 6.83 -12.29
CA ASN A 199 -22.87 5.48 -12.84
C ASN A 199 -24.08 4.69 -12.26
#